data_1d5175ba044e86d83a9ae91eb578ae4b
#
_entry.id   1d5175ba044e86d83a9ae91eb578ae4b
#
_cell.length_a   1.000
_cell.length_b   1.000
_cell.length_c   1.000
_cell.angle_alpha   90.00
_cell.angle_beta   90.00
_cell.angle_gamma   90.00
#
_symmetry.space_group_name_H-M   'P 1'
#
loop_
_entity.id
_entity.type
_entity.pdbx_description
1 polymer ?
#
loop_
_entity_poly.entity_id
_entity_poly.type
_entity_poly.pdbx_seq_one_letter_code
_entity_poly.pdbx_strand_id
1 'polypeptide(L)'
;LPLALGGEANLYWLWRSHWAGHELMHGSVVSSCGRPLHIFGEVQAVSEGFKKSAAFLQDAPAAPSGLAMHYSSQAGRMFDAQCMVNGFKYLPALMEDVYQPLLQANLRPDVIDPSHDLSGYKVVFTPFLPSLSTGDLIGKIKPFVENGGTWIVGPLSDVRDAHGAKFTHAPYGVL
;
A
#
# COMPACT_ATOMS: atom_id res chain seq x y z
N LEU A 1 0.73 -15.45 5.61
CA LEU A 1 -0.03 -14.18 5.60
C LEU A 1 0.05 -13.46 4.25
N PRO A 2 1.23 -13.20 3.62
CA PRO A 2 1.29 -12.50 2.33
C PRO A 2 0.40 -13.11 1.24
N LEU A 3 0.35 -14.45 1.12
CA LEU A 3 -0.53 -15.14 0.16
C LEU A 3 -2.02 -14.89 0.42
N ALA A 4 -2.44 -14.90 1.69
CA ALA A 4 -3.83 -14.62 2.05
C ALA A 4 -4.24 -13.17 1.72
N LEU A 5 -3.28 -12.30 1.48
CA LEU A 5 -3.45 -10.90 1.08
C LEU A 5 -3.20 -10.67 -0.41
N GLY A 6 -3.13 -11.73 -1.21
CA GLY A 6 -2.94 -11.66 -2.66
C GLY A 6 -1.49 -11.68 -3.13
N GLY A 7 -0.53 -11.99 -2.25
CA GLY A 7 0.86 -12.19 -2.67
C GLY A 7 1.00 -13.49 -3.47
N GLU A 8 1.79 -13.48 -4.53
CA GLU A 8 1.96 -14.64 -5.43
C GLU A 8 3.28 -15.39 -5.20
N ALA A 9 4.28 -14.74 -4.60
CA ALA A 9 5.59 -15.31 -4.39
C ALA A 9 6.30 -14.76 -3.16
N ASN A 10 7.23 -15.55 -2.62
CA ASN A 10 8.21 -15.10 -1.63
C ASN A 10 9.60 -15.10 -2.26
N LEU A 11 10.25 -13.95 -2.24
CA LEU A 11 11.60 -13.78 -2.73
C LEU A 11 12.54 -13.56 -1.55
N TYR A 12 13.68 -14.26 -1.53
CA TYR A 12 14.66 -14.15 -0.46
C TYR A 12 15.86 -13.35 -0.92
N TRP A 13 16.18 -12.29 -0.19
CA TRP A 13 17.41 -11.54 -0.31
C TRP A 13 18.23 -11.72 0.98
N LEU A 14 19.36 -12.36 0.95
CA LEU A 14 20.10 -13.02 -0.11
C LEU A 14 19.92 -14.54 -0.05
N TRP A 15 19.98 -15.22 -1.18
CA TRP A 15 20.12 -16.67 -1.18
C TRP A 15 21.49 -17.10 -0.65
N ARG A 16 22.56 -16.49 -1.18
CA ARG A 16 23.94 -16.74 -0.75
C ARG A 16 24.59 -15.44 -0.29
N SER A 17 25.29 -15.46 0.84
CA SER A 17 26.02 -14.31 1.38
C SER A 17 27.06 -13.79 0.39
N HIS A 18 27.20 -12.48 0.34
CA HIS A 18 28.32 -11.85 -0.34
C HIS A 18 29.65 -12.28 0.27
N TRP A 19 30.68 -12.42 -0.55
CA TRP A 19 32.04 -12.71 -0.12
C TRP A 19 32.96 -11.47 -0.18
N ALA A 20 32.50 -10.39 -0.81
CA ALA A 20 33.18 -9.10 -0.91
C ALA A 20 32.16 -7.98 -1.11
N GLY A 21 32.56 -6.72 -0.90
CA GLY A 21 31.73 -5.53 -1.09
C GLY A 21 31.16 -4.95 0.20
N HIS A 22 30.20 -4.04 0.09
CA HIS A 22 29.67 -3.29 1.22
C HIS A 22 28.62 -4.05 2.06
N GLU A 23 28.03 -5.12 1.51
CA GLU A 23 26.89 -5.83 2.11
C GLU A 23 27.29 -7.15 2.79
N LEU A 24 28.51 -7.23 3.31
CA LEU A 24 29.03 -8.45 3.93
C LEU A 24 28.27 -8.91 5.17
N MET A 25 27.55 -7.97 5.83
CA MET A 25 26.80 -8.24 7.07
C MET A 25 25.32 -8.59 6.79
N HIS A 26 24.91 -8.64 5.55
CA HIS A 26 23.54 -9.05 5.22
C HIS A 26 23.34 -10.54 5.51
N GLY A 27 22.18 -10.86 6.10
CA GLY A 27 21.74 -12.24 6.30
C GLY A 27 21.48 -12.95 4.97
N SER A 28 21.61 -14.27 4.96
CA SER A 28 21.36 -15.10 3.78
C SER A 28 20.85 -16.48 4.18
N VAL A 29 20.38 -17.25 3.22
CA VAL A 29 19.95 -18.64 3.42
C VAL A 29 21.15 -19.58 3.42
N VAL A 30 22.14 -19.27 2.57
CA VAL A 30 23.37 -20.04 2.40
C VAL A 30 24.57 -19.10 2.61
N SER A 31 25.57 -19.56 3.33
CA SER A 31 26.81 -18.81 3.59
C SER A 31 27.62 -18.53 2.33
N SER A 32 28.59 -17.62 2.41
CA SER A 32 29.53 -17.31 1.31
C SER A 32 30.30 -18.53 0.81
N CYS A 33 30.58 -19.51 1.68
CA CYS A 33 31.22 -20.77 1.32
C CYS A 33 30.27 -21.89 0.90
N GLY A 34 28.99 -21.60 0.71
CA GLY A 34 27.99 -22.54 0.21
C GLY A 34 27.37 -23.47 1.27
N ARG A 35 27.62 -23.25 2.56
CA ARG A 35 27.02 -24.07 3.63
C ARG A 35 25.67 -23.49 4.06
N PRO A 36 24.65 -24.33 4.30
CA PRO A 36 23.37 -23.90 4.87
C PRO A 36 23.58 -23.12 6.17
N LEU A 37 22.85 -22.02 6.34
CA LEU A 37 22.77 -21.27 7.59
C LEU A 37 21.58 -21.73 8.43
N HIS A 38 21.44 -21.19 9.64
CA HIS A 38 20.42 -21.61 10.61
C HIS A 38 18.98 -21.52 10.06
N ILE A 39 18.68 -20.54 9.19
CA ILE A 39 17.34 -20.37 8.61
C ILE A 39 17.05 -21.34 7.45
N PHE A 40 18.01 -22.09 6.95
CA PHE A 40 17.84 -22.95 5.78
C PHE A 40 16.69 -23.96 5.95
N GLY A 41 16.63 -24.58 7.14
CA GLY A 41 15.55 -25.52 7.47
C GLY A 41 14.17 -24.88 7.48
N GLU A 42 14.05 -23.66 7.94
CA GLU A 42 12.78 -22.90 7.92
C GLU A 42 12.36 -22.60 6.49
N VAL A 43 13.27 -22.18 5.62
CA VAL A 43 13.01 -21.93 4.19
C VAL A 43 12.57 -23.22 3.50
N GLN A 44 13.19 -24.36 3.81
CA GLN A 44 12.75 -25.67 3.30
C GLN A 44 11.32 -25.99 3.78
N ALA A 45 11.02 -25.81 5.07
CA ALA A 45 9.69 -26.06 5.61
C ALA A 45 8.62 -25.19 4.94
N VAL A 46 8.92 -23.92 4.68
CA VAL A 46 8.04 -23.02 3.93
C VAL A 46 7.83 -23.56 2.50
N SER A 47 8.89 -23.95 1.81
CA SER A 47 8.79 -24.52 0.45
C SER A 47 7.94 -25.78 0.40
N GLU A 48 8.12 -26.69 1.36
CA GLU A 48 7.29 -27.90 1.45
C GLU A 48 5.83 -27.58 1.81
N GLY A 49 5.59 -26.56 2.65
CA GLY A 49 4.24 -26.04 2.92
C GLY A 49 3.55 -25.56 1.67
N PHE A 50 4.24 -24.80 0.82
CA PHE A 50 3.70 -24.37 -0.48
C PHE A 50 3.37 -25.55 -1.40
N LYS A 51 4.27 -26.52 -1.53
CA LYS A 51 4.03 -27.72 -2.34
C LYS A 51 2.81 -28.49 -1.88
N LYS A 52 2.64 -28.68 -0.57
CA LYS A 52 1.47 -29.37 0.01
C LYS A 52 0.16 -28.60 -0.22
N SER A 53 0.22 -27.29 -0.24
CA SER A 53 -0.93 -26.42 -0.44
C SER A 53 -1.19 -26.03 -1.90
N ALA A 54 -0.34 -26.47 -2.82
CA ALA A 54 -0.38 -26.04 -4.23
C ALA A 54 -1.75 -26.24 -4.87
N ALA A 55 -2.36 -27.40 -4.69
CA ALA A 55 -3.68 -27.70 -5.26
C ALA A 55 -4.80 -26.82 -4.72
N PHE A 56 -4.66 -26.31 -3.48
CA PHE A 56 -5.62 -25.38 -2.88
C PHE A 56 -5.36 -23.93 -3.30
N LEU A 57 -4.08 -23.56 -3.45
CA LEU A 57 -3.67 -22.18 -3.76
C LEU A 57 -3.74 -21.88 -5.26
N GLN A 58 -3.56 -22.90 -6.09
CA GLN A 58 -3.64 -22.78 -7.53
C GLN A 58 -5.05 -22.35 -7.92
N ASP A 59 -5.15 -21.30 -8.73
CA ASP A 59 -6.41 -20.74 -9.22
C ASP A 59 -7.36 -20.18 -8.11
N ALA A 60 -6.82 -19.91 -6.92
CA ALA A 60 -7.56 -19.28 -5.83
C ALA A 60 -7.28 -17.77 -5.78
N PRO A 61 -8.05 -16.94 -6.50
CA PRO A 61 -7.87 -15.49 -6.45
C PRO A 61 -8.20 -14.94 -5.07
N ALA A 62 -7.57 -13.84 -4.69
CA ALA A 62 -7.97 -13.12 -3.48
C ALA A 62 -9.42 -12.65 -3.62
N ALA A 63 -10.21 -12.81 -2.55
CA ALA A 63 -11.58 -12.34 -2.54
C ALA A 63 -11.62 -10.82 -2.74
N PRO A 64 -12.48 -10.29 -3.65
CA PRO A 64 -12.62 -8.86 -3.84
C PRO A 64 -13.04 -8.15 -2.55
N SER A 65 -12.37 -7.05 -2.24
CA SER A 65 -12.68 -6.29 -1.03
C SER A 65 -13.96 -5.47 -1.15
N GLY A 66 -14.25 -4.91 -2.32
CA GLY A 66 -15.30 -3.91 -2.51
C GLY A 66 -15.00 -2.57 -1.81
N LEU A 67 -13.91 -2.48 -1.04
CA LEU A 67 -13.43 -1.29 -0.36
C LEU A 67 -12.02 -0.95 -0.88
N ALA A 68 -11.82 0.27 -1.33
CA ALA A 68 -10.51 0.80 -1.71
C ALA A 68 -10.05 1.92 -0.79
N MET A 69 -8.75 2.06 -0.63
CA MET A 69 -8.11 3.17 0.06
C MET A 69 -7.01 3.74 -0.82
N HIS A 70 -7.04 5.05 -1.06
CA HIS A 70 -5.99 5.70 -1.83
C HIS A 70 -4.69 5.84 -1.04
N TYR A 71 -3.61 5.49 -1.69
CA TYR A 71 -2.23 5.82 -1.32
C TYR A 71 -1.58 6.64 -2.44
N SER A 72 -0.85 7.68 -2.11
CA SER A 72 -0.13 8.49 -3.09
C SER A 72 1.28 8.82 -2.61
N SER A 73 2.27 8.35 -3.37
CA SER A 73 3.69 8.73 -3.12
C SER A 73 3.92 10.22 -3.32
N GLN A 74 3.13 10.87 -4.18
CA GLN A 74 3.18 12.33 -4.36
C GLN A 74 2.68 13.05 -3.09
N ALA A 75 1.58 12.58 -2.48
CA ALA A 75 1.10 13.12 -1.21
C ALA A 75 2.17 12.99 -0.11
N GLY A 76 2.82 11.83 -0.01
CA GLY A 76 3.93 11.62 0.92
C GLY A 76 5.04 12.67 0.72
N ARG A 77 5.50 12.87 -0.51
CA ARG A 77 6.52 13.89 -0.81
C ARG A 77 6.05 15.32 -0.50
N MET A 78 4.79 15.66 -0.74
CA MET A 78 4.23 16.97 -0.40
C MET A 78 4.24 17.22 1.11
N PHE A 79 3.92 16.21 1.91
CA PHE A 79 3.98 16.32 3.38
C PHE A 79 5.41 16.34 3.90
N ASP A 80 6.31 15.53 3.36
CA ASP A 80 7.71 15.48 3.77
C ASP A 80 8.47 16.77 3.45
N ALA A 81 8.07 17.49 2.38
CA ALA A 81 8.66 18.79 2.00
C ALA A 81 8.27 19.93 2.95
N GLN A 82 7.40 19.69 3.94
CA GLN A 82 6.89 20.72 4.85
C GLN A 82 7.07 20.30 6.31
N CYS A 83 7.28 21.30 7.17
CA CYS A 83 7.24 21.11 8.61
C CYS A 83 5.76 21.00 9.05
N MET A 84 5.30 19.79 9.25
CA MET A 84 3.93 19.52 9.71
C MET A 84 3.82 19.63 11.23
N VAL A 85 2.67 20.16 11.68
CA VAL A 85 2.37 20.28 13.13
C VAL A 85 2.35 18.90 13.80
N ASN A 86 2.78 18.85 15.04
CA ASN A 86 2.77 17.65 15.88
C ASN A 86 3.54 16.45 15.30
N GLY A 87 4.50 16.72 14.42
CA GLY A 87 5.32 15.66 13.83
C GLY A 87 4.56 14.71 12.89
N PHE A 88 3.45 15.17 12.30
CA PHE A 88 2.68 14.36 11.33
C PHE A 88 3.59 13.78 10.25
N LYS A 89 3.44 12.49 10.01
CA LYS A 89 4.10 11.73 8.95
C LYS A 89 3.05 10.97 8.16
N TYR A 90 3.04 11.18 6.85
CA TYR A 90 2.00 10.65 5.96
C TYR A 90 1.84 9.14 6.07
N LEU A 91 2.91 8.38 5.86
CA LEU A 91 2.82 6.92 5.83
C LEU A 91 2.46 6.31 7.19
N PRO A 92 3.09 6.69 8.32
CA PRO A 92 2.65 6.26 9.64
C PRO A 92 1.18 6.57 9.90
N ALA A 93 0.72 7.80 9.67
CA ALA A 93 -0.69 8.18 9.88
C ALA A 93 -1.63 7.35 9.01
N LEU A 94 -1.30 7.13 7.74
CA LEU A 94 -2.09 6.29 6.85
C LEU A 94 -2.20 4.85 7.36
N MET A 95 -1.10 4.29 7.84
CA MET A 95 -1.03 2.90 8.30
C MET A 95 -1.68 2.72 9.67
N GLU A 96 -1.36 3.58 10.63
CA GLU A 96 -1.73 3.41 12.03
C GLU A 96 -3.14 3.97 12.33
N ASP A 97 -3.47 5.13 11.75
CA ASP A 97 -4.73 5.82 12.04
C ASP A 97 -5.88 5.40 11.10
N VAL A 98 -5.56 4.81 9.93
CA VAL A 98 -6.57 4.48 8.92
C VAL A 98 -6.58 2.98 8.59
N TYR A 99 -5.48 2.45 8.05
CA TYR A 99 -5.45 1.08 7.54
C TYR A 99 -5.58 0.04 8.66
N GLN A 100 -4.82 0.18 9.73
CA GLN A 100 -4.83 -0.78 10.83
C GLN A 100 -6.20 -0.87 11.54
N PRO A 101 -6.92 0.22 11.86
CA PRO A 101 -8.27 0.14 12.39
C PRO A 101 -9.26 -0.58 11.47
N LEU A 102 -9.16 -0.40 10.15
CA LEU A 102 -9.98 -1.13 9.20
C LEU A 102 -9.69 -2.64 9.25
N LEU A 103 -8.42 -3.04 9.29
CA LEU A 103 -8.05 -4.45 9.45
C LEU A 103 -8.55 -5.04 10.77
N GLN A 104 -8.48 -4.29 11.88
CA GLN A 104 -9.00 -4.73 13.17
C GLN A 104 -10.52 -4.93 13.15
N ALA A 105 -11.22 -4.18 12.31
CA ALA A 105 -12.66 -4.36 12.06
C ALA A 105 -12.96 -5.47 11.01
N ASN A 106 -11.96 -6.25 10.59
CA ASN A 106 -12.04 -7.23 9.50
C ASN A 106 -12.45 -6.63 8.15
N LEU A 107 -12.19 -5.35 7.95
CA LEU A 107 -12.32 -4.66 6.67
C LEU A 107 -10.94 -4.59 6.02
N ARG A 108 -10.77 -5.24 4.88
CA ARG A 108 -9.51 -5.22 4.13
C ARG A 108 -9.66 -4.32 2.91
N PRO A 109 -9.24 -3.06 2.96
CA PRO A 109 -9.23 -2.24 1.76
C PRO A 109 -8.11 -2.69 0.80
N ASP A 110 -8.39 -2.64 -0.49
CA ASP A 110 -7.34 -2.64 -1.49
C ASP A 110 -6.67 -1.26 -1.48
N VAL A 111 -5.34 -1.24 -1.41
CA VAL A 111 -4.56 0.01 -1.42
C VAL A 111 -4.25 0.34 -2.87
N ILE A 112 -4.81 1.43 -3.37
CA ILE A 112 -4.75 1.80 -4.78
C ILE A 112 -4.17 3.20 -4.99
N ASP A 113 -3.55 3.42 -6.14
CA ASP A 113 -3.13 4.75 -6.58
C ASP A 113 -4.35 5.58 -7.04
N PRO A 114 -4.34 6.92 -6.88
CA PRO A 114 -5.43 7.78 -7.38
C PRO A 114 -5.74 7.65 -8.88
N SER A 115 -4.80 7.14 -9.67
CA SER A 115 -5.03 6.86 -11.10
C SER A 115 -5.76 5.53 -11.38
N HIS A 116 -5.93 4.68 -10.36
CA HIS A 116 -6.56 3.37 -10.53
C HIS A 116 -8.03 3.47 -10.94
N ASP A 117 -8.52 2.45 -11.63
CA ASP A 117 -9.94 2.32 -11.94
C ASP A 117 -10.76 1.99 -10.67
N LEU A 118 -11.93 2.61 -10.54
CA LEU A 118 -12.79 2.42 -9.38
C LEU A 118 -13.92 1.40 -9.62
N SER A 119 -13.97 0.80 -10.81
CA SER A 119 -14.95 -0.24 -11.11
C SER A 119 -14.78 -1.43 -10.17
N GLY A 120 -15.89 -1.98 -9.67
CA GLY A 120 -15.86 -3.09 -8.71
C GLY A 120 -15.78 -2.70 -7.24
N TYR A 121 -15.44 -1.47 -6.91
CA TYR A 121 -15.52 -0.98 -5.53
C TYR A 121 -16.91 -0.43 -5.20
N LYS A 122 -17.28 -0.51 -3.93
CA LYS A 122 -18.51 0.08 -3.38
C LYS A 122 -18.19 1.31 -2.53
N VAL A 123 -17.03 1.27 -1.86
CA VAL A 123 -16.57 2.35 -0.99
C VAL A 123 -15.13 2.67 -1.36
N VAL A 124 -14.85 3.95 -1.52
CA VAL A 124 -13.48 4.47 -1.77
C VAL A 124 -13.16 5.47 -0.67
N PHE A 125 -12.06 5.23 0.04
CA PHE A 125 -11.57 6.11 1.08
C PHE A 125 -10.31 6.86 0.60
N THR A 126 -10.33 8.18 0.71
CA THR A 126 -9.24 9.07 0.28
C THR A 126 -8.72 9.86 1.49
N PRO A 127 -7.88 9.27 2.35
CA PRO A 127 -7.29 9.97 3.47
C PRO A 127 -6.04 10.73 3.03
N PHE A 128 -5.81 11.93 3.57
CA PHE A 128 -4.56 12.68 3.44
C PHE A 128 -4.08 12.84 1.98
N LEU A 129 -4.98 13.18 1.06
CA LEU A 129 -4.62 13.45 -0.34
C LEU A 129 -4.64 14.96 -0.60
N PRO A 130 -3.52 15.68 -0.39
CA PRO A 130 -3.50 17.14 -0.38
C PRO A 130 -3.93 17.76 -1.70
N SER A 131 -3.70 17.08 -2.83
CA SER A 131 -4.18 17.50 -4.14
C SER A 131 -5.02 16.40 -4.79
N LEU A 132 -6.24 16.74 -5.18
CA LEU A 132 -7.13 15.84 -5.94
C LEU A 132 -6.89 15.88 -7.45
N SER A 133 -5.97 16.73 -7.92
CA SER A 133 -5.58 16.78 -9.34
C SER A 133 -4.77 15.56 -9.79
N THR A 134 -4.30 14.73 -8.85
CA THR A 134 -3.48 13.56 -9.14
C THR A 134 -4.32 12.47 -9.83
N GLY A 135 -3.82 11.97 -10.97
CA GLY A 135 -4.39 10.80 -11.64
C GLY A 135 -5.82 10.97 -12.17
N ASP A 136 -6.25 12.21 -12.41
CA ASP A 136 -7.63 12.53 -12.81
C ASP A 136 -8.68 11.96 -11.84
N LEU A 137 -8.37 12.04 -10.54
CA LEU A 137 -9.21 11.44 -9.51
C LEU A 137 -10.65 11.97 -9.56
N ILE A 138 -10.84 13.28 -9.72
CA ILE A 138 -12.19 13.88 -9.75
C ILE A 138 -13.01 13.38 -10.93
N GLY A 139 -12.38 13.21 -12.11
CA GLY A 139 -13.02 12.62 -13.28
C GLY A 139 -13.51 11.19 -13.06
N LYS A 140 -12.89 10.44 -12.15
CA LYS A 140 -13.29 9.07 -11.78
C LYS A 140 -14.27 9.03 -10.62
N ILE A 141 -14.06 9.85 -9.60
CA ILE A 141 -14.89 9.88 -8.38
C ILE A 141 -16.31 10.36 -8.70
N LYS A 142 -16.46 11.37 -9.55
CA LYS A 142 -17.78 11.89 -9.90
C LYS A 142 -18.70 10.81 -10.47
N PRO A 143 -18.37 10.11 -11.56
CA PRO A 143 -19.20 9.02 -12.06
C PRO A 143 -19.34 7.86 -11.09
N PHE A 144 -18.31 7.56 -10.28
CA PHE A 144 -18.38 6.53 -9.25
C PHE A 144 -19.49 6.83 -8.23
N VAL A 145 -19.57 8.07 -7.73
CA VAL A 145 -20.62 8.49 -6.77
C VAL A 145 -21.99 8.56 -7.44
N GLU A 146 -22.07 9.10 -8.65
CA GLU A 146 -23.31 9.17 -9.44
C GLU A 146 -23.90 7.78 -9.72
N ASN A 147 -23.07 6.76 -9.83
CA ASN A 147 -23.47 5.36 -9.97
C ASN A 147 -23.70 4.61 -8.64
N GLY A 148 -23.79 5.34 -7.52
CA GLY A 148 -24.14 4.78 -6.22
C GLY A 148 -22.95 4.33 -5.36
N GLY A 149 -21.72 4.62 -5.76
CA GLY A 149 -20.53 4.42 -4.93
C GLY A 149 -20.47 5.41 -3.75
N THR A 150 -19.85 5.01 -2.67
CA THR A 150 -19.60 5.88 -1.52
C THR A 150 -18.15 6.35 -1.50
N TRP A 151 -17.95 7.66 -1.53
CA TRP A 151 -16.63 8.27 -1.40
C TRP A 151 -16.48 8.93 -0.03
N ILE A 152 -15.46 8.50 0.72
CA ILE A 152 -15.12 9.06 2.03
C ILE A 152 -13.82 9.85 1.88
N VAL A 153 -13.91 11.17 2.07
CA VAL A 153 -12.77 12.08 2.03
C VAL A 153 -12.24 12.27 3.45
N GLY A 154 -10.96 12.05 3.64
CA GLY A 154 -10.30 12.23 4.92
C GLY A 154 -9.73 13.64 5.12
N PRO A 155 -9.13 13.89 6.29
CA PRO A 155 -8.52 15.17 6.60
C PRO A 155 -7.34 15.48 5.68
N LEU A 156 -6.98 16.76 5.56
CA LEU A 156 -5.87 17.26 4.75
C LEU A 156 -5.96 16.91 3.26
N SER A 157 -7.18 16.58 2.78
CA SER A 157 -7.44 16.36 1.37
C SER A 157 -7.88 17.65 0.69
N ASP A 158 -7.51 17.82 -0.60
CA ASP A 158 -7.86 18.97 -1.46
C ASP A 158 -7.44 20.35 -0.94
N VAL A 159 -6.38 20.41 -0.16
CA VAL A 159 -5.87 21.66 0.46
C VAL A 159 -4.71 22.28 -0.32
N ARG A 160 -4.31 21.66 -1.43
CA ARG A 160 -3.17 22.06 -2.28
C ARG A 160 -3.53 21.86 -3.76
N ASP A 161 -2.93 22.67 -4.61
CA ASP A 161 -2.95 22.42 -6.04
C ASP A 161 -1.96 21.30 -6.45
N ALA A 162 -1.86 21.02 -7.74
CA ALA A 162 -0.98 19.99 -8.29
C ALA A 162 0.52 20.26 -8.01
N HIS A 163 0.89 21.51 -7.74
CA HIS A 163 2.26 21.92 -7.44
C HIS A 163 2.55 22.01 -5.94
N GLY A 164 1.58 21.71 -5.09
CA GLY A 164 1.70 21.75 -3.64
C GLY A 164 1.46 23.13 -3.03
N ALA A 165 1.04 24.13 -3.82
CA ALA A 165 0.68 25.45 -3.32
C ALA A 165 -0.72 25.47 -2.72
N LYS A 166 -0.97 26.37 -1.76
CA LYS A 166 -2.31 26.62 -1.26
C LYS A 166 -3.16 27.36 -2.30
N PHE A 167 -4.45 27.06 -2.31
CA PHE A 167 -5.40 27.86 -3.04
C PHE A 167 -5.51 29.27 -2.43
N THR A 168 -5.65 30.29 -3.30
CA THR A 168 -5.72 31.71 -2.88
C THR A 168 -7.15 32.23 -2.86
N HIS A 169 -8.09 31.50 -3.41
CA HIS A 169 -9.51 31.90 -3.61
C HIS A 169 -10.50 31.08 -2.78
N ALA A 170 -10.09 29.92 -2.30
CA ALA A 170 -10.93 29.02 -1.50
C ALA A 170 -10.03 28.15 -0.60
N PRO A 171 -10.55 27.59 0.50
CA PRO A 171 -9.77 26.69 1.37
C PRO A 171 -9.51 25.32 0.72
N TYR A 172 -10.35 24.91 -0.24
CA TYR A 172 -10.27 23.65 -0.97
C TYR A 172 -10.35 23.92 -2.47
N GLY A 173 -9.89 22.94 -3.27
CA GLY A 173 -9.90 23.04 -4.72
C GLY A 173 -11.27 22.75 -5.34
N VAL A 174 -11.80 21.56 -5.10
CA VAL A 174 -13.07 21.08 -5.68
C VAL A 174 -14.07 20.55 -4.65
N LEU A 175 -13.66 20.43 -3.39
CA LEU A 175 -14.52 20.05 -2.25
C LEU A 175 -15.36 21.20 -1.73
#